data_6c4dc32581ccb96a71297381a44f7af8
#
_entry.id   6c4dc32581ccb96a71297381a44f7af8
#
_cell.length_a   1.000
_cell.length_b   1.000
_cell.length_c   1.000
_cell.angle_alpha   90.00
_cell.angle_beta   90.00
_cell.angle_gamma   90.00
#
_symmetry.space_group_name_H-M   'P 1'
#
loop_
_entity.id
_entity.type
_entity.pdbx_description
1 polymer ?
#
loop_
_entity_poly.entity_id
_entity_poly.type
_entity_poly.pdbx_seq_one_letter_code
_entity_poly.pdbx_strand_id
1 'polypeptide(L)'
;MQVRLIKNDQDCAAALARVAELASGNLVPDSPEHDEYRLLSLVIKDYESRTVPQEQADPIDTILFYMDQMGLSRKDMVAYLGSLPRVSEVLSRRRRLTLAMMRRLNEGLGIPLDILVRPYELERGAGSAMRVEGRMDMAVV
;
A
#
# COMPACT_ATOMS: atom_id res chain seq x y z
N MET A 1 -12.08 -2.26 -29.39
CA MET A 1 -11.51 -2.49 -28.06
C MET A 1 -11.05 -1.17 -27.47
N GLN A 2 -11.51 -0.85 -26.29
CA GLN A 2 -11.03 0.33 -25.56
C GLN A 2 -10.49 -0.10 -24.21
N VAL A 3 -9.18 -0.08 -24.08
CA VAL A 3 -8.52 -0.38 -22.82
C VAL A 3 -7.75 0.86 -22.39
N ARG A 4 -8.03 1.33 -21.18
CA ARG A 4 -7.39 2.52 -20.62
C ARG A 4 -6.69 2.17 -19.33
N LEU A 5 -5.72 2.98 -18.97
CA LEU A 5 -5.13 2.88 -17.66
C LEU A 5 -6.18 3.22 -16.60
N ILE A 6 -6.17 2.46 -15.53
CA ILE A 6 -7.09 2.70 -14.41
C ILE A 6 -6.38 3.66 -13.45
N LYS A 7 -7.00 4.81 -13.21
CA LYS A 7 -6.40 5.87 -12.40
C LYS A 7 -7.13 6.11 -11.08
N ASN A 8 -8.37 5.61 -10.96
CA ASN A 8 -9.17 5.82 -9.77
C ASN A 8 -10.18 4.68 -9.65
N ASP A 9 -10.92 4.68 -8.55
CA ASP A 9 -11.90 3.62 -8.27
C ASP A 9 -13.03 3.60 -9.29
N GLN A 10 -13.40 4.76 -9.81
CA GLN A 10 -14.45 4.85 -10.82
C GLN A 10 -14.02 4.17 -12.12
N ASP A 11 -12.78 4.40 -12.54
CA ASP A 11 -12.22 3.72 -13.71
C ASP A 11 -12.17 2.21 -13.47
N CYS A 12 -11.80 1.79 -12.26
CA CYS A 12 -11.75 0.38 -11.91
C CYS A 12 -13.14 -0.25 -11.97
N ALA A 13 -14.15 0.43 -11.45
CA ALA A 13 -15.53 -0.05 -11.49
C ALA A 13 -16.02 -0.22 -12.93
N ALA A 14 -15.69 0.73 -13.81
CA ALA A 14 -16.08 0.65 -15.21
C ALA A 14 -15.38 -0.54 -15.89
N ALA A 15 -14.10 -0.77 -15.59
CA ALA A 15 -13.36 -1.89 -16.16
C ALA A 15 -13.92 -3.22 -15.66
N LEU A 16 -14.26 -3.31 -14.38
CA LEU A 16 -14.86 -4.53 -13.81
C LEU A 16 -16.22 -4.83 -14.44
N ALA A 17 -17.03 -3.80 -14.68
CA ALA A 17 -18.33 -3.97 -15.33
C ALA A 17 -18.14 -4.52 -16.75
N ARG A 18 -17.14 -4.01 -17.49
CA ARG A 18 -16.88 -4.51 -18.84
C ARG A 18 -16.35 -5.94 -18.81
N VAL A 19 -15.50 -6.29 -17.84
CA VAL A 19 -15.01 -7.66 -17.68
C VAL A 19 -16.20 -8.62 -17.42
N ALA A 20 -17.11 -8.23 -16.55
CA ALA A 20 -18.30 -9.05 -16.25
C ALA A 20 -19.17 -9.24 -17.50
N GLU A 21 -19.33 -8.18 -18.29
CA GLU A 21 -20.08 -8.23 -19.54
C GLU A 21 -19.43 -9.20 -20.53
N LEU A 22 -18.11 -9.12 -20.69
CA LEU A 22 -17.39 -10.03 -21.58
C LEU A 22 -17.44 -11.48 -21.09
N ALA A 23 -17.31 -11.68 -19.78
CA ALA A 23 -17.31 -13.00 -19.19
C ALA A 23 -18.68 -13.68 -19.27
N SER A 24 -19.76 -12.92 -19.32
CA SER A 24 -21.11 -13.47 -19.44
C SER A 24 -21.40 -13.97 -20.85
N GLY A 25 -20.58 -13.58 -21.83
CA GLY A 25 -20.72 -14.05 -23.20
C GLY A 25 -19.86 -15.29 -23.44
N ASN A 26 -19.80 -15.70 -24.69
CA ASN A 26 -18.99 -16.85 -25.10
C ASN A 26 -17.62 -16.36 -25.54
N LEU A 27 -16.63 -16.45 -24.65
CA LEU A 27 -15.26 -16.00 -24.96
C LEU A 27 -14.56 -17.05 -25.81
N VAL A 28 -14.34 -16.71 -27.08
CA VAL A 28 -13.64 -17.58 -28.02
C VAL A 28 -12.14 -17.27 -27.91
N PRO A 29 -11.27 -18.27 -27.71
CA PRO A 29 -9.83 -18.04 -27.66
C PRO A 29 -9.34 -17.31 -28.92
N ASP A 30 -8.42 -16.35 -28.71
CA ASP A 30 -7.81 -15.55 -29.76
C ASP A 30 -8.80 -14.64 -30.50
N SER A 31 -9.98 -14.41 -29.95
CA SER A 31 -10.93 -13.42 -30.50
C SER A 31 -10.62 -12.03 -29.93
N PRO A 32 -11.09 -10.95 -30.59
CA PRO A 32 -10.93 -9.60 -30.04
C PRO A 32 -11.54 -9.46 -28.66
N GLU A 33 -12.67 -10.11 -28.40
CA GLU A 33 -13.32 -10.07 -27.09
C GLU A 33 -12.49 -10.77 -26.02
N HIS A 34 -11.84 -11.86 -26.38
CA HIS A 34 -10.96 -12.58 -25.46
C HIS A 34 -9.72 -11.73 -25.14
N ASP A 35 -9.16 -11.05 -26.14
CA ASP A 35 -8.02 -10.17 -25.93
C ASP A 35 -8.40 -9.00 -25.05
N GLU A 36 -9.56 -8.41 -25.27
CA GLU A 36 -10.05 -7.31 -24.43
C GLU A 36 -10.23 -7.77 -22.97
N TYR A 37 -10.81 -8.94 -22.77
CA TYR A 37 -10.98 -9.52 -21.45
C TYR A 37 -9.62 -9.69 -20.74
N ARG A 38 -8.64 -10.23 -21.42
CA ARG A 38 -7.31 -10.43 -20.84
C ARG A 38 -6.62 -9.12 -20.51
N LEU A 39 -6.68 -8.16 -21.43
CA LEU A 39 -6.04 -6.86 -21.21
C LEU A 39 -6.69 -6.12 -20.04
N LEU A 40 -8.02 -6.11 -19.97
CA LEU A 40 -8.71 -5.47 -18.85
C LEU A 40 -8.37 -6.15 -17.53
N SER A 41 -8.29 -7.47 -17.51
CA SER A 41 -7.93 -8.22 -16.31
C SER A 41 -6.52 -7.85 -15.83
N LEU A 42 -5.59 -7.67 -16.76
CA LEU A 42 -4.23 -7.26 -16.42
C LEU A 42 -4.18 -5.84 -15.86
N VAL A 43 -4.94 -4.92 -16.45
CA VAL A 43 -4.96 -3.51 -15.99
C VAL A 43 -5.60 -3.42 -14.61
N ILE A 44 -6.68 -4.17 -14.38
CA ILE A 44 -7.35 -4.21 -13.09
C ILE A 44 -6.40 -4.77 -12.02
N LYS A 45 -5.73 -5.86 -12.33
CA LYS A 45 -4.81 -6.48 -11.40
C LYS A 45 -3.67 -5.54 -11.04
N ASP A 46 -3.14 -4.81 -12.03
CA ASP A 46 -2.09 -3.84 -11.80
C ASP A 46 -2.57 -2.73 -10.87
N TYR A 47 -3.76 -2.21 -11.12
CA TYR A 47 -4.32 -1.15 -10.28
C TYR A 47 -4.53 -1.64 -8.84
N GLU A 48 -5.10 -2.83 -8.68
CA GLU A 48 -5.36 -3.39 -7.37
C GLU A 48 -4.08 -3.64 -6.59
N SER A 49 -3.02 -4.03 -7.27
CA SER A 49 -1.74 -4.27 -6.62
C SER A 49 -1.07 -2.97 -6.15
N ARG A 50 -1.42 -1.86 -6.77
CA ARG A 50 -0.87 -0.54 -6.42
C ARG A 50 -1.68 0.18 -5.35
N THR A 51 -2.91 -0.26 -5.13
CA THR A 51 -3.83 0.45 -4.24
C THR A 51 -3.82 -0.19 -2.87
N VAL A 52 -3.42 0.61 -1.87
CA VAL A 52 -3.50 0.18 -0.47
C VAL A 52 -4.92 0.48 0.01
N PRO A 53 -5.64 -0.50 0.59
CA PRO A 53 -6.97 -0.24 1.15
C PRO A 53 -6.89 0.84 2.22
N GLN A 54 -7.47 2.00 1.94
CA GLN A 54 -7.31 3.17 2.81
C GLN A 54 -7.88 2.97 4.21
N GLU A 55 -8.93 2.16 4.32
CA GLU A 55 -9.55 1.92 5.62
C GLU A 55 -8.66 1.14 6.57
N GLN A 56 -7.80 0.30 6.04
CA GLN A 56 -6.95 -0.58 6.83
C GLN A 56 -5.48 -0.18 6.83
N ALA A 57 -5.12 0.77 5.96
CA ALA A 57 -3.73 1.15 5.81
C ALA A 57 -3.23 1.91 7.03
N ASP A 58 -2.11 1.48 7.59
CA ASP A 58 -1.42 2.29 8.58
C ASP A 58 -0.22 2.97 7.91
N PRO A 59 0.38 3.97 8.58
CA PRO A 59 1.48 4.72 7.98
C PRO A 59 2.66 3.86 7.55
N ILE A 60 3.03 2.89 8.36
CA ILE A 60 4.23 2.09 8.07
C ILE A 60 3.99 1.14 6.91
N ASP A 61 2.85 0.46 6.88
CA ASP A 61 2.50 -0.40 5.76
C ASP A 61 2.46 0.40 4.46
N THR A 62 1.93 1.62 4.51
CA THR A 62 1.85 2.50 3.34
C THR A 62 3.24 2.91 2.88
N ILE A 63 4.13 3.27 3.80
CA ILE A 63 5.51 3.63 3.45
C ILE A 63 6.21 2.44 2.78
N LEU A 64 6.07 1.26 3.36
CA LEU A 64 6.69 0.05 2.79
C LEU A 64 6.14 -0.25 1.40
N PHE A 65 4.84 -0.05 1.21
CA PHE A 65 4.22 -0.23 -0.10
C PHE A 65 4.82 0.73 -1.14
N TYR A 66 4.94 2.02 -0.78
CA TYR A 66 5.52 3.00 -1.69
C TYR A 66 6.99 2.70 -1.99
N MET A 67 7.75 2.25 -0.98
CA MET A 67 9.14 1.85 -1.20
C MET A 67 9.23 0.71 -2.21
N ASP A 68 8.36 -0.29 -2.07
CA ASP A 68 8.35 -1.43 -2.98
C ASP A 68 7.98 -1.00 -4.39
N GLN A 69 6.92 -0.21 -4.53
CA GLN A 69 6.46 0.23 -5.85
C GLN A 69 7.44 1.15 -6.57
N MET A 70 8.18 1.96 -5.82
CA MET A 70 9.12 2.92 -6.39
C MET A 70 10.56 2.41 -6.40
N GLY A 71 10.80 1.19 -5.91
CA GLY A 71 12.13 0.61 -5.87
C GLY A 71 13.08 1.32 -4.93
N LEU A 72 12.58 1.84 -3.82
CA LEU A 72 13.39 2.59 -2.86
C LEU A 72 13.97 1.66 -1.80
N SER A 73 15.25 1.87 -1.49
CA SER A 73 15.92 1.15 -0.40
C SER A 73 15.83 1.96 0.89
N ARG A 74 16.24 1.36 2.00
CA ARG A 74 16.32 2.07 3.27
C ARG A 74 17.22 3.28 3.19
N LYS A 75 18.30 3.17 2.44
CA LYS A 75 19.24 4.26 2.24
C LYS A 75 18.57 5.45 1.56
N ASP A 76 17.69 5.17 0.61
CA ASP A 76 16.94 6.22 -0.09
C ASP A 76 16.00 6.95 0.86
N MET A 77 15.53 6.27 1.90
CA MET A 77 14.58 6.84 2.84
C MET A 77 15.24 7.80 3.84
N VAL A 78 16.55 7.87 3.89
CA VAL A 78 17.25 8.80 4.77
C VAL A 78 16.83 10.25 4.50
N ALA A 79 16.58 10.58 3.23
CA ALA A 79 16.12 11.92 2.85
C ALA A 79 14.80 12.31 3.51
N TYR A 80 13.98 11.33 3.87
CA TYR A 80 12.65 11.57 4.43
C TYR A 80 12.59 11.32 5.93
N LEU A 81 13.34 10.35 6.43
CA LEU A 81 13.24 9.89 7.81
C LEU A 81 14.44 10.24 8.68
N GLY A 82 15.54 10.69 8.08
CA GLY A 82 16.73 11.10 8.80
C GLY A 82 17.87 10.12 8.60
N SER A 83 18.46 9.62 9.68
CA SER A 83 19.59 8.70 9.58
C SER A 83 19.15 7.28 9.31
N LEU A 84 20.08 6.41 8.89
CA LEU A 84 19.81 4.99 8.70
C LEU A 84 19.26 4.32 9.96
N PRO A 85 19.82 4.56 11.16
CA PRO A 85 19.21 4.00 12.37
C PRO A 85 17.77 4.45 12.56
N ARG A 86 17.46 5.71 12.25
CA ARG A 86 16.10 6.22 12.39
C ARG A 86 15.17 5.58 11.36
N VAL A 87 15.62 5.40 10.13
CA VAL A 87 14.85 4.68 9.11
C VAL A 87 14.49 3.29 9.62
N SER A 88 15.48 2.58 10.16
CA SER A 88 15.26 1.24 10.69
C SER A 88 14.23 1.26 11.83
N GLU A 89 14.36 2.21 12.75
CA GLU A 89 13.45 2.33 13.88
C GLU A 89 12.02 2.61 13.46
N VAL A 90 11.84 3.51 12.50
CA VAL A 90 10.51 3.85 12.01
C VAL A 90 9.88 2.67 11.28
N LEU A 91 10.62 2.05 10.36
CA LEU A 91 10.07 0.96 9.55
C LEU A 91 9.82 -0.30 10.36
N SER A 92 10.50 -0.48 11.47
CA SER A 92 10.25 -1.62 12.37
C SER A 92 9.27 -1.28 13.49
N ARG A 93 8.60 -0.14 13.41
CA ARG A 93 7.57 0.31 14.35
C ARG A 93 8.09 0.55 15.76
N ARG A 94 9.36 0.94 15.88
CA ARG A 94 9.95 1.27 17.19
C ARG A 94 9.93 2.75 17.48
N ARG A 95 9.61 3.57 16.49
CA ARG A 95 9.58 5.02 16.62
C ARG A 95 8.42 5.59 15.85
N ARG A 96 7.79 6.61 16.40
CA ARG A 96 6.68 7.28 15.73
C ARG A 96 7.20 8.23 14.67
N LEU A 97 6.37 8.46 13.66
CA LEU A 97 6.66 9.48 12.66
C LEU A 97 6.52 10.86 13.28
N THR A 98 7.49 11.73 13.00
CA THR A 98 7.37 13.14 13.38
C THR A 98 6.61 13.89 12.29
N LEU A 99 6.09 15.07 12.63
CA LEU A 99 5.41 15.91 11.65
C LEU A 99 6.32 16.23 10.46
N ALA A 100 7.60 16.50 10.73
CA ALA A 100 8.57 16.77 9.67
C ALA A 100 8.73 15.58 8.73
N MET A 101 8.77 14.37 9.26
CA MET A 101 8.83 13.16 8.45
C MET A 101 7.59 13.02 7.58
N MET A 102 6.41 13.24 8.16
CA MET A 102 5.15 13.16 7.42
C MET A 102 5.12 14.15 6.26
N ARG A 103 5.57 15.37 6.50
CA ARG A 103 5.63 16.38 5.45
C ARG A 103 6.56 15.99 4.32
N ARG A 104 7.75 15.48 4.66
CA ARG A 104 8.72 15.06 3.63
C ARG A 104 8.19 13.90 2.82
N LEU A 105 7.55 12.93 3.48
CA LEU A 105 6.97 11.78 2.78
C LEU A 105 5.84 12.19 1.86
N ASN A 106 5.01 13.13 2.31
CA ASN A 106 3.92 13.63 1.47
C ASN A 106 4.46 14.42 0.28
N GLU A 107 5.40 15.33 0.51
CA GLU A 107 5.93 16.19 -0.55
C GLU A 107 6.81 15.44 -1.52
N GLY A 108 7.62 14.51 -1.01
CA GLY A 108 8.59 13.80 -1.85
C GLY A 108 8.06 12.56 -2.53
N LEU A 109 7.20 11.79 -1.85
CA LEU A 109 6.70 10.53 -2.37
C LEU A 109 5.22 10.55 -2.71
N GLY A 110 4.51 11.62 -2.33
CA GLY A 110 3.08 11.71 -2.62
C GLY A 110 2.20 10.86 -1.71
N ILE A 111 2.72 10.42 -0.57
CA ILE A 111 1.92 9.63 0.37
C ILE A 111 0.88 10.54 1.02
N PRO A 112 -0.41 10.15 1.03
CA PRO A 112 -1.45 10.99 1.61
C PRO A 112 -1.22 11.29 3.08
N LEU A 113 -1.37 12.56 3.48
CA LEU A 113 -1.19 12.95 4.87
C LEU A 113 -2.21 12.32 5.80
N ASP A 114 -3.43 12.13 5.32
CA ASP A 114 -4.48 11.51 6.14
C ASP A 114 -4.13 10.07 6.55
N ILE A 115 -3.30 9.39 5.77
CA ILE A 115 -2.80 8.07 6.15
C ILE A 115 -1.61 8.22 7.09
N LEU A 116 -0.69 9.15 6.78
CA LEU A 116 0.52 9.33 7.59
C LEU A 116 0.25 9.76 9.02
N VAL A 117 -0.87 10.46 9.26
CA VAL A 117 -1.21 10.92 10.62
C VAL A 117 -1.93 9.86 11.44
N ARG A 118 -2.25 8.71 10.87
CA ARG A 118 -2.94 7.66 11.61
C ARG A 118 -2.04 7.07 12.69
N PRO A 119 -2.61 6.73 13.84
CA PRO A 119 -1.81 6.08 14.88
C PRO A 119 -1.45 4.65 14.49
N TYR A 120 -0.34 4.19 15.00
CA TYR A 120 0.04 2.79 14.88
C TYR A 120 0.75 2.38 16.18
N GLU A 121 0.70 1.11 16.47
CA GLU A 121 1.31 0.59 17.68
C GLU A 121 2.81 0.46 17.52
N LEU A 122 3.53 0.90 18.53
CA LEU A 122 4.97 0.73 18.56
C LEU A 122 5.31 -0.67 19.06
N GLU A 123 6.24 -1.32 18.37
CA GLU A 123 6.73 -2.61 18.80
C GLU A 123 7.84 -2.40 19.82
N ARG A 124 7.82 -3.25 20.85
CA ARG A 124 8.83 -3.20 21.88
C ARG A 124 9.99 -4.12 21.51
N GLY A 125 11.16 -3.74 21.92
CA GLY A 125 12.32 -4.60 21.77
C GLY A 125 12.18 -5.88 22.56
N ALA A 126 13.03 -6.86 22.29
CA ALA A 126 12.94 -8.16 22.92
C ALA A 126 12.97 -8.06 24.45
N GLY A 127 13.70 -7.14 24.99
CA GLY A 127 13.78 -6.96 26.43
C GLY A 127 12.54 -6.37 27.07
N SER A 128 11.66 -5.77 26.30
CA SER A 128 10.43 -5.19 26.82
C SER A 128 9.21 -6.06 26.56
N ALA A 129 9.37 -7.16 25.92
CA ALA A 129 8.27 -8.03 25.57
C ALA A 129 7.66 -8.78 26.73
N MET A 130 8.16 -8.56 27.88
CA MET A 130 7.73 -9.28 29.05
C MET A 130 6.47 -8.73 29.62
N ARG A 131 5.68 -8.75 29.75
CA ARG A 131 4.64 -8.24 30.21
C ARG A 131 3.49 -8.57 29.96
N VAL A 132 4.00 -8.98 29.56
CA VAL A 132 2.97 -9.20 29.14
C VAL A 132 2.22 -9.46 29.24
N GLU A 133 2.26 -9.75 29.22
CA GLU A 133 1.44 -10.04 28.91
C GLU A 133 0.64 -9.99 29.00
N GLY A 134 0.89 -10.10 29.33
CA GLY A 134 -0.07 -10.10 29.09
C GLY A 134 -0.64 -9.67 29.06
N ARG A 135 -0.46 -9.58 29.05
CA ARG A 135 -1.05 -9.26 28.55
C ARG A 135 -1.41 -9.28 28.15
N MET A 136 -1.20 -9.50 28.21
CA MET A 136 -1.54 -9.56 27.54
C MET A 136 -1.90 -9.60 27.36
N ASP A 137 -1.79 -9.79 27.57
CA ASP A 137 -2.19 -9.88 27.09
C ASP A 137 -2.56 -9.68 26.91
N MET A 138 -2.43 -9.81 27.06
CA MET A 138 -2.76 -9.71 26.54
C MET A 138 -3.02 -9.54 26.14
N ALA A 139 -2.74 -9.69 26.30
CA ALA A 139 -2.89 -9.60 25.68
C ALA A 139 -3.01 -9.55 25.37
N VAL A 140 -2.69 -9.72 25.33
CA VAL A 140 -2.65 -9.69 24.78
C VAL A 140 -2.73 -9.68 24.62
N VAL A 141 -2.49 -9.84 24.66
CA VAL A 141 -2.59 -9.88 24.23
C VAL A 141 -2.70 -9.78 24.13
#